data_135efcb5795423171667f2f80e5dcf32
#
_entry.id   135efcb5795423171667f2f80e5dcf32
#
_cell.length_a   1.000
_cell.length_b   1.000
_cell.length_c   1.000
_cell.angle_alpha   90.00
_cell.angle_beta   90.00
_cell.angle_gamma   90.00
#
_symmetry.space_group_name_H-M   'P 1'
#
loop_
_entity.id
_entity.type
_entity.pdbx_description
1 polymer ?
#
loop_
_entity_poly.entity_id
_entity_poly.type
_entity_poly.pdbx_seq_one_letter_code
_entity_poly.pdbx_strand_id
1 'polypeptide(L)'
;MEKYNQYKEAYPHKTDAQIIESLGWELSDKVETIHKLLPQTKVNRIWAMPNKLTFTIKPIKELVTRYVNGVVIDPFANESKFGTIRNDLNPAMDTHYHLDALAFLKLMETESADVVLYDPPYSITQAAQCYNEFGKEKLEQNVANMGYWANCKNEVARILKPNGICIICGWSSNGIGLKRGFEMMEILLVPHGGSKNDTIVTVERKSQTFLF
;
A
#
# COMPACT_ATOMS: atom_id res chain seq x y z
N MET A 1 3.70 -29.93 -8.37
CA MET A 1 4.41 -28.79 -7.70
C MET A 1 5.90 -28.85 -7.96
N GLU A 2 6.59 -29.96 -7.69
CA GLU A 2 8.05 -30.08 -7.89
C GLU A 2 8.50 -29.78 -9.32
N LYS A 3 7.85 -30.38 -10.33
CA LYS A 3 8.13 -30.12 -11.77
C LYS A 3 7.87 -28.64 -12.14
N TYR A 4 6.86 -28.01 -11.57
CA TYR A 4 6.57 -26.60 -11.81
C TYR A 4 7.70 -25.72 -11.29
N ASN A 5 8.14 -25.96 -10.05
CA ASN A 5 9.22 -25.17 -9.43
C ASN A 5 10.53 -25.33 -10.20
N GLN A 6 10.89 -26.56 -10.58
CA GLN A 6 12.07 -26.84 -11.40
C GLN A 6 12.00 -26.11 -12.76
N TYR A 7 10.82 -26.11 -13.39
CA TYR A 7 10.63 -25.43 -14.68
C TYR A 7 10.67 -23.90 -14.51
N LYS A 8 10.12 -23.37 -13.43
CA LYS A 8 10.15 -21.93 -13.12
C LYS A 8 11.57 -21.43 -12.85
N GLU A 9 12.38 -22.20 -12.14
CA GLU A 9 13.81 -21.91 -11.92
C GLU A 9 14.61 -21.93 -13.23
N ALA A 10 14.32 -22.88 -14.12
CA ALA A 10 14.99 -22.99 -15.41
C ALA A 10 14.57 -21.88 -16.41
N TYR A 11 13.35 -21.35 -16.27
CA TYR A 11 12.79 -20.36 -17.19
C TYR A 11 12.15 -19.19 -16.42
N PRO A 12 12.95 -18.40 -15.71
CA PRO A 12 12.44 -17.32 -14.83
C PRO A 12 11.71 -16.20 -15.57
N HIS A 13 11.91 -16.09 -16.88
CA HIS A 13 11.24 -15.08 -17.72
C HIS A 13 9.82 -15.48 -18.18
N LYS A 14 9.41 -16.74 -17.97
CA LYS A 14 8.06 -17.20 -18.33
C LYS A 14 7.06 -16.85 -17.24
N THR A 15 5.87 -16.48 -17.66
CA THR A 15 4.71 -16.34 -16.75
C THR A 15 4.25 -17.71 -16.25
N ASP A 16 3.56 -17.75 -15.12
CA ASP A 16 3.00 -19.00 -14.57
C ASP A 16 2.07 -19.69 -15.58
N ALA A 17 1.28 -18.93 -16.34
CA ALA A 17 0.43 -19.46 -17.40
C ALA A 17 1.25 -20.15 -18.52
N GLN A 18 2.34 -19.54 -18.97
CA GLN A 18 3.24 -20.11 -19.98
C GLN A 18 3.97 -21.37 -19.48
N ILE A 19 4.31 -21.40 -18.18
CA ILE A 19 4.92 -22.57 -17.55
C ILE A 19 3.94 -23.74 -17.52
N ILE A 20 2.70 -23.49 -17.09
CA ILE A 20 1.64 -24.50 -17.00
C ILE A 20 1.32 -25.05 -18.39
N GLU A 21 1.22 -24.20 -19.40
CA GLU A 21 1.04 -24.61 -20.79
C GLU A 21 2.21 -25.46 -21.30
N SER A 22 3.44 -25.06 -21.00
CA SER A 22 4.65 -25.79 -21.38
C SER A 22 4.73 -27.17 -20.73
N LEU A 23 4.13 -27.36 -19.55
CA LEU A 23 4.03 -28.64 -18.86
C LEU A 23 2.92 -29.53 -19.41
N GLY A 24 2.11 -29.05 -20.38
CA GLY A 24 1.04 -29.82 -21.03
C GLY A 24 -0.12 -30.19 -20.10
N TRP A 25 -0.35 -29.41 -19.05
CA TRP A 25 -1.44 -29.70 -18.10
C TRP A 25 -2.80 -29.38 -18.70
N GLU A 26 -3.81 -30.19 -18.35
CA GLU A 26 -5.19 -29.98 -18.77
C GLU A 26 -5.78 -28.69 -18.15
N LEU A 27 -6.86 -28.18 -18.72
CA LEU A 27 -7.42 -26.89 -18.31
C LEU A 27 -7.88 -26.90 -16.84
N SER A 28 -8.47 -28.00 -16.35
CA SER A 28 -8.86 -28.19 -14.96
C SER A 28 -7.68 -28.11 -14.01
N ASP A 29 -6.62 -28.85 -14.35
CA ASP A 29 -5.38 -28.90 -13.56
C ASP A 29 -4.65 -27.55 -13.62
N LYS A 30 -4.71 -26.86 -14.78
CA LYS A 30 -4.15 -25.51 -14.94
C LYS A 30 -4.84 -24.54 -13.98
N VAL A 31 -6.17 -24.53 -13.92
CA VAL A 31 -6.94 -23.62 -13.05
C VAL A 31 -6.66 -23.91 -11.58
N GLU A 32 -6.69 -25.17 -11.17
CA GLU A 32 -6.41 -25.54 -9.77
C GLU A 32 -4.97 -25.18 -9.37
N THR A 33 -4.01 -25.42 -10.27
CA THR A 33 -2.60 -25.10 -10.02
C THR A 33 -2.38 -23.60 -9.96
N ILE A 34 -2.99 -22.82 -10.86
CA ILE A 34 -2.92 -21.35 -10.80
C ILE A 34 -3.49 -20.84 -9.48
N HIS A 35 -4.63 -21.35 -9.03
CA HIS A 35 -5.22 -20.99 -7.73
C HIS A 35 -4.32 -21.33 -6.54
N LYS A 36 -3.57 -22.41 -6.60
CA LYS A 36 -2.61 -22.80 -5.55
C LYS A 36 -1.31 -21.98 -5.58
N LEU A 37 -0.94 -21.46 -6.75
CA LEU A 37 0.31 -20.72 -6.97
C LEU A 37 0.14 -19.22 -6.77
N LEU A 38 -1.05 -18.69 -7.06
CA LEU A 38 -1.33 -17.28 -6.79
C LEU A 38 -1.42 -17.06 -5.28
N PRO A 39 -0.76 -16.03 -4.76
CA PRO A 39 -0.96 -15.64 -3.37
C PRO A 39 -2.44 -15.41 -3.13
N GLN A 40 -3.01 -16.16 -2.16
CA GLN A 40 -4.41 -16.04 -1.78
C GLN A 40 -4.61 -14.70 -1.08
N THR A 41 -5.13 -13.70 -1.78
CA THR A 41 -5.49 -12.43 -1.17
C THR A 41 -6.62 -12.66 -0.15
N LYS A 42 -6.34 -12.39 1.11
CA LYS A 42 -7.35 -12.46 2.16
C LYS A 42 -8.29 -11.26 2.03
N VAL A 43 -9.59 -11.49 1.97
CA VAL A 43 -10.60 -10.42 1.91
C VAL A 43 -11.51 -10.50 3.11
N ASN A 44 -11.59 -9.40 3.86
CA ASN A 44 -12.47 -9.26 5.02
C ASN A 44 -13.39 -8.05 4.84
N ARG A 45 -14.59 -8.11 5.43
CA ARG A 45 -15.53 -7.00 5.48
C ARG A 45 -16.05 -6.85 6.90
N ILE A 46 -15.74 -5.72 7.55
CA ILE A 46 -16.11 -5.47 8.95
C ILE A 46 -16.67 -4.05 9.05
N TRP A 47 -17.91 -3.92 9.45
CA TRP A 47 -18.52 -2.61 9.66
C TRP A 47 -17.92 -1.90 10.88
N ALA A 48 -17.68 -0.59 10.77
CA ALA A 48 -17.26 0.26 11.88
C ALA A 48 -17.71 1.70 11.67
N MET A 49 -17.91 2.43 12.77
CA MET A 49 -18.17 3.88 12.69
C MET A 49 -16.97 4.61 12.08
N PRO A 50 -17.21 5.63 11.21
CA PRO A 50 -16.13 6.44 10.65
C PRO A 50 -15.46 7.28 11.75
N ASN A 51 -14.17 7.51 11.59
CA ASN A 51 -13.38 8.40 12.45
C ASN A 51 -12.40 9.19 11.59
N LYS A 52 -12.14 10.45 11.97
CA LYS A 52 -11.12 11.29 11.32
C LYS A 52 -9.70 10.72 11.47
N LEU A 53 -9.47 9.92 12.52
CA LEU A 53 -8.22 9.23 12.80
C LEU A 53 -8.35 7.79 12.31
N THR A 54 -8.05 7.55 11.05
CA THR A 54 -8.25 6.27 10.35
C THR A 54 -7.72 5.07 11.15
N PHE A 55 -6.50 5.18 11.68
CA PHE A 55 -5.86 4.09 12.44
C PHE A 55 -6.43 3.86 13.83
N THR A 56 -7.40 4.65 14.30
CA THR A 56 -8.14 4.39 15.55
C THR A 56 -9.42 3.58 15.32
N ILE A 57 -9.86 3.44 14.08
CA ILE A 57 -11.02 2.61 13.71
C ILE A 57 -10.66 1.15 14.02
N LYS A 58 -11.43 0.53 14.91
CA LYS A 58 -11.08 -0.78 15.51
C LYS A 58 -10.58 -1.83 14.51
N PRO A 59 -11.31 -2.21 13.43
CA PRO A 59 -10.83 -3.23 12.50
C PRO A 59 -9.55 -2.80 11.75
N ILE A 60 -9.37 -1.51 11.48
CA ILE A 60 -8.15 -0.98 10.85
C ILE A 60 -6.99 -1.04 11.83
N LYS A 61 -7.20 -0.60 13.09
CA LYS A 61 -6.20 -0.68 14.15
C LYS A 61 -5.70 -2.11 14.35
N GLU A 62 -6.62 -3.07 14.42
CA GLU A 62 -6.29 -4.49 14.58
C GLU A 62 -5.49 -5.02 13.38
N LEU A 63 -5.83 -4.62 12.16
CA LEU A 63 -5.07 -4.97 10.96
C LEU A 63 -3.66 -4.38 11.02
N VAL A 64 -3.53 -3.06 11.21
CA VAL A 64 -2.23 -2.38 11.27
C VAL A 64 -1.35 -3.00 12.34
N THR A 65 -1.87 -3.27 13.55
CA THR A 65 -1.12 -3.88 14.65
C THR A 65 -0.51 -5.24 14.30
N ARG A 66 -1.12 -6.01 13.40
CA ARG A 66 -0.57 -7.31 12.96
C ARG A 66 0.68 -7.18 12.08
N TYR A 67 0.82 -6.08 11.36
CA TYR A 67 1.85 -5.90 10.35
C TYR A 67 2.97 -4.94 10.75
N VAL A 68 2.72 -4.00 11.67
CA VAL A 68 3.74 -3.04 12.11
C VAL A 68 4.86 -3.73 12.88
N ASN A 69 6.07 -3.64 12.35
CA ASN A 69 7.29 -4.12 12.97
C ASN A 69 8.50 -3.38 12.38
N GLY A 70 9.62 -3.37 13.08
CA GLY A 70 10.86 -2.75 12.62
C GLY A 70 10.74 -1.24 12.36
N VAL A 71 11.31 -0.77 11.27
CA VAL A 71 11.25 0.64 10.83
C VAL A 71 9.94 0.88 10.11
N VAL A 72 9.05 1.65 10.71
CA VAL A 72 7.72 2.00 10.19
C VAL A 72 7.71 3.47 9.78
N ILE A 73 7.50 3.76 8.49
CA ILE A 73 7.41 5.12 7.95
C ILE A 73 5.95 5.49 7.72
N ASP A 74 5.53 6.63 8.27
CA ASP A 74 4.18 7.16 8.13
C ASP A 74 4.23 8.59 7.59
N PRO A 75 3.99 8.81 6.28
CA PRO A 75 4.04 10.14 5.66
C PRO A 75 2.80 11.01 5.90
N PHE A 76 1.72 10.45 6.50
CA PHE A 76 0.45 11.13 6.77
C PHE A 76 -0.03 10.84 8.19
N ALA A 77 0.85 10.97 9.17
CA ALA A 77 0.67 10.40 10.49
C ALA A 77 -0.46 11.02 11.32
N ASN A 78 -0.78 12.30 11.11
CA ASN A 78 -1.71 13.01 11.98
C ASN A 78 -1.36 12.73 13.47
N GLU A 79 -2.28 12.21 14.26
CA GLU A 79 -2.07 11.82 15.67
C GLU A 79 -1.57 10.37 15.84
N SER A 80 -1.42 9.61 14.75
CA SER A 80 -0.97 8.21 14.79
C SER A 80 0.42 8.08 15.41
N LYS A 81 0.59 7.06 16.25
CA LYS A 81 1.89 6.70 16.86
C LYS A 81 2.42 5.36 16.36
N PHE A 82 1.84 4.79 15.30
CA PHE A 82 2.31 3.54 14.72
C PHE A 82 3.66 3.68 14.01
N GLY A 83 3.88 4.84 13.34
CA GLY A 83 5.15 5.12 12.66
C GLY A 83 6.31 5.36 13.63
N THR A 84 7.45 4.73 13.38
CA THR A 84 8.73 5.05 14.06
C THR A 84 9.34 6.31 13.50
N ILE A 85 9.09 6.59 12.21
CA ILE A 85 9.43 7.85 11.54
C ILE A 85 8.12 8.42 10.97
N ARG A 86 7.71 9.59 11.47
CA ARG A 86 6.40 10.18 11.20
C ARG A 86 6.51 11.55 10.59
N ASN A 87 5.69 11.82 9.61
CA ASN A 87 5.51 13.12 8.98
C ASN A 87 4.04 13.51 8.96
N ASP A 88 3.76 14.76 9.07
CA ASP A 88 2.47 15.36 8.75
C ASP A 88 2.66 16.76 8.19
N LEU A 89 1.79 17.17 7.26
CA LEU A 89 1.85 18.51 6.69
C LEU A 89 1.50 19.60 7.72
N ASN A 90 0.65 19.25 8.70
CA ASN A 90 0.22 20.12 9.79
C ASN A 90 1.33 20.29 10.82
N PRO A 91 1.89 21.50 11.01
CA PRO A 91 2.96 21.73 11.98
C PRO A 91 2.51 21.60 13.44
N ALA A 92 1.21 21.54 13.72
CA ALA A 92 0.68 21.32 15.07
C ALA A 92 0.69 19.85 15.51
N MET A 93 0.94 18.92 14.58
CA MET A 93 1.00 17.48 14.90
C MET A 93 2.32 17.12 15.57
N ASP A 94 2.26 16.22 16.56
CA ASP A 94 3.45 15.67 17.20
C ASP A 94 4.11 14.60 16.31
N THR A 95 4.84 15.07 15.29
CA THR A 95 5.57 14.25 14.30
C THR A 95 7.02 14.69 14.18
N HIS A 96 7.87 13.88 13.57
CA HIS A 96 9.30 14.18 13.41
C HIS A 96 9.56 15.19 12.28
N TYR A 97 8.67 15.23 11.27
CA TYR A 97 8.77 16.10 10.11
C TYR A 97 7.42 16.75 9.81
N HIS A 98 7.47 17.98 9.23
CA HIS A 98 6.29 18.75 8.79
C HIS A 98 6.47 19.15 7.32
N LEU A 99 6.64 18.15 6.47
CA LEU A 99 6.95 18.33 5.06
C LEU A 99 5.79 17.85 4.19
N ASP A 100 5.80 18.32 2.94
CA ASP A 100 5.04 17.66 1.89
C ASP A 100 5.42 16.18 1.81
N ALA A 101 4.42 15.30 1.61
CA ALA A 101 4.64 13.86 1.68
C ALA A 101 5.67 13.36 0.66
N LEU A 102 5.66 13.90 -0.58
CA LEU A 102 6.65 13.52 -1.59
C LEU A 102 8.05 13.99 -1.21
N ALA A 103 8.16 15.22 -0.68
CA ALA A 103 9.43 15.76 -0.20
C ALA A 103 9.97 14.92 0.98
N PHE A 104 9.11 14.56 1.93
CA PHE A 104 9.46 13.70 3.06
C PHE A 104 9.93 12.31 2.58
N LEU A 105 9.16 11.64 1.70
CA LEU A 105 9.53 10.32 1.20
C LEU A 105 10.88 10.31 0.48
N LYS A 106 11.21 11.37 -0.26
CA LYS A 106 12.51 11.53 -0.93
C LYS A 106 13.71 11.65 0.02
N LEU A 107 13.50 12.07 1.27
CA LEU A 107 14.57 12.12 2.29
C LEU A 107 14.93 10.74 2.83
N MET A 108 14.03 9.77 2.72
CA MET A 108 14.25 8.42 3.24
C MET A 108 15.22 7.65 2.34
N GLU A 109 16.10 6.86 2.95
CA GLU A 109 17.03 6.01 2.21
C GLU A 109 16.32 4.87 1.48
N THR A 110 16.91 4.42 0.38
CA THR A 110 16.43 3.23 -0.36
C THR A 110 16.49 2.00 0.55
N GLU A 111 15.41 1.19 0.52
CA GLU A 111 15.31 -0.07 1.28
C GLU A 111 15.58 0.09 2.79
N SER A 112 15.12 1.21 3.36
CA SER A 112 15.27 1.53 4.79
C SER A 112 14.06 1.14 5.65
N ALA A 113 12.87 1.01 5.04
CA ALA A 113 11.62 0.74 5.75
C ALA A 113 11.23 -0.74 5.72
N ASP A 114 10.77 -1.25 6.86
CA ASP A 114 10.12 -2.56 6.95
C ASP A 114 8.62 -2.44 6.63
N VAL A 115 8.00 -1.33 7.05
CA VAL A 115 6.58 -1.05 6.82
C VAL A 115 6.38 0.42 6.42
N VAL A 116 5.49 0.67 5.46
CA VAL A 116 4.96 2.02 5.18
C VAL A 116 3.47 2.03 5.44
N LEU A 117 3.01 3.00 6.24
CA LEU A 117 1.59 3.31 6.45
C LEU A 117 1.24 4.45 5.48
N TYR A 118 0.37 4.21 4.52
CA TYR A 118 0.06 5.18 3.49
C TYR A 118 -1.43 5.53 3.51
N ASP A 119 -1.79 6.58 4.28
CA ASP A 119 -3.16 7.08 4.46
C ASP A 119 -3.32 8.52 3.91
N PRO A 120 -3.17 8.71 2.58
CA PRO A 120 -3.24 10.02 1.95
C PRO A 120 -4.68 10.55 1.97
N PRO A 121 -4.90 11.85 1.71
CA PRO A 121 -6.22 12.35 1.37
C PRO A 121 -6.84 11.54 0.23
N TYR A 122 -8.09 11.09 0.39
CA TYR A 122 -8.73 10.15 -0.54
C TYR A 122 -9.28 10.80 -1.80
N SER A 123 -9.32 12.14 -1.86
CA SER A 123 -9.74 12.90 -3.03
C SER A 123 -8.89 14.15 -3.22
N ILE A 124 -8.88 14.65 -4.46
CA ILE A 124 -8.22 15.93 -4.80
C ILE A 124 -8.77 17.08 -3.93
N THR A 125 -10.08 17.08 -3.66
CA THR A 125 -10.72 18.10 -2.82
C THR A 125 -10.21 18.04 -1.38
N GLN A 126 -10.11 16.84 -0.78
CA GLN A 126 -9.54 16.69 0.57
C GLN A 126 -8.08 17.11 0.61
N ALA A 127 -7.30 16.73 -0.41
CA ALA A 127 -5.92 17.16 -0.50
C ALA A 127 -5.81 18.69 -0.56
N ALA A 128 -6.56 19.35 -1.46
CA ALA A 128 -6.58 20.80 -1.58
C ALA A 128 -6.98 21.48 -0.26
N GLN A 129 -7.96 20.93 0.46
CA GLN A 129 -8.36 21.45 1.78
C GLN A 129 -7.20 21.38 2.79
N CYS A 130 -6.49 20.25 2.89
CA CYS A 130 -5.35 20.13 3.79
C CYS A 130 -4.25 21.15 3.46
N TYR A 131 -3.94 21.35 2.18
CA TYR A 131 -2.91 22.31 1.77
C TYR A 131 -3.31 23.75 2.05
N ASN A 132 -4.56 24.13 1.79
CA ASN A 132 -5.08 25.47 2.06
C ASN A 132 -5.11 25.77 3.57
N GLU A 133 -5.52 24.82 4.41
CA GLU A 133 -5.53 24.98 5.86
C GLU A 133 -4.13 25.29 6.44
N PHE A 134 -3.07 24.74 5.83
CA PHE A 134 -1.70 24.91 6.34
C PHE A 134 -0.88 25.93 5.56
N GLY A 135 -1.53 26.83 4.77
CA GLY A 135 -0.88 27.99 4.15
C GLY A 135 0.12 27.68 3.05
N LYS A 136 -0.03 26.54 2.38
CA LYS A 136 0.87 26.12 1.30
C LYS A 136 0.23 26.28 -0.08
N GLU A 137 0.00 27.54 -0.47
CA GLU A 137 -0.69 27.95 -1.71
C GLU A 137 -0.10 27.36 -3.02
N LYS A 138 1.14 26.93 -3.04
CA LYS A 138 1.83 26.49 -4.27
C LYS A 138 1.61 25.02 -4.65
N LEU A 139 0.83 24.26 -3.89
CA LEU A 139 0.67 22.84 -4.12
C LEU A 139 -0.58 22.46 -4.91
N GLU A 140 -1.49 23.40 -5.16
CA GLU A 140 -2.68 23.16 -6.00
C GLU A 140 -2.33 22.54 -7.37
N GLN A 141 -1.23 22.98 -7.99
CA GLN A 141 -0.79 22.45 -9.30
C GLN A 141 -0.20 21.03 -9.19
N ASN A 142 0.44 20.69 -8.08
CA ASN A 142 1.11 19.39 -7.91
C ASN A 142 0.16 18.31 -7.42
N VAL A 143 -0.71 18.61 -6.47
CA VAL A 143 -1.63 17.64 -5.86
C VAL A 143 -2.80 17.29 -6.78
N ALA A 144 -3.25 18.24 -7.61
CA ALA A 144 -4.22 17.99 -8.69
C ALA A 144 -3.63 17.13 -9.82
N ASN A 145 -2.30 16.97 -9.88
CA ASN A 145 -1.65 16.19 -10.91
C ASN A 145 -1.58 14.71 -10.50
N MET A 146 -2.16 13.85 -11.32
CA MET A 146 -2.06 12.38 -11.16
C MET A 146 -0.61 11.89 -11.03
N GLY A 147 0.36 12.60 -11.61
CA GLY A 147 1.79 12.33 -11.48
C GLY A 147 2.31 12.46 -10.04
N TYR A 148 1.77 13.37 -9.23
CA TYR A 148 2.19 13.54 -7.84
C TYR A 148 2.00 12.27 -7.01
N TRP A 149 0.79 11.71 -7.02
CA TRP A 149 0.46 10.48 -6.29
C TRP A 149 1.20 9.26 -6.82
N ALA A 150 1.43 9.21 -8.14
CA ALA A 150 2.26 8.18 -8.75
C ALA A 150 3.71 8.27 -8.27
N ASN A 151 4.27 9.49 -8.15
CA ASN A 151 5.61 9.71 -7.62
C ASN A 151 5.71 9.34 -6.14
N CYS A 152 4.72 9.66 -5.30
CA CYS A 152 4.68 9.20 -3.92
C CYS A 152 4.73 7.66 -3.85
N LYS A 153 3.93 6.96 -4.67
CA LYS A 153 3.96 5.48 -4.73
C LYS A 153 5.29 4.92 -5.25
N ASN A 154 5.98 5.61 -6.16
CA ASN A 154 7.31 5.22 -6.61
C ASN A 154 8.33 5.33 -5.46
N GLU A 155 8.26 6.41 -4.67
CA GLU A 155 9.12 6.58 -3.50
C GLU A 155 8.80 5.54 -2.41
N VAL A 156 7.53 5.23 -2.15
CA VAL A 156 7.16 4.12 -1.25
C VAL A 156 7.77 2.80 -1.70
N ALA A 157 7.73 2.53 -3.01
CA ALA A 157 8.35 1.33 -3.56
C ALA A 157 9.88 1.34 -3.40
N ARG A 158 10.53 2.50 -3.53
CA ARG A 158 11.98 2.66 -3.37
C ARG A 158 12.43 2.42 -1.92
N ILE A 159 11.73 3.02 -0.96
CA ILE A 159 12.14 3.00 0.46
C ILE A 159 11.82 1.70 1.18
N LEU A 160 10.85 0.92 0.71
CA LEU A 160 10.54 -0.39 1.29
C LEU A 160 11.64 -1.40 0.96
N LYS A 161 12.06 -2.15 1.96
CA LYS A 161 12.95 -3.32 1.80
C LYS A 161 12.27 -4.41 0.97
N PRO A 162 13.03 -5.33 0.36
CA PRO A 162 12.48 -6.60 -0.14
C PRO A 162 11.65 -7.30 0.95
N ASN A 163 10.47 -7.79 0.61
CA ASN A 163 9.43 -8.29 1.53
C ASN A 163 8.81 -7.25 2.49
N GLY A 164 9.19 -5.99 2.41
CA GLY A 164 8.56 -4.91 3.17
C GLY A 164 7.07 -4.76 2.83
N ILE A 165 6.31 -4.26 3.79
CA ILE A 165 4.85 -4.19 3.75
C ILE A 165 4.41 -2.74 3.53
N CYS A 166 3.46 -2.53 2.62
CA CYS A 166 2.71 -1.28 2.52
C CYS A 166 1.25 -1.50 2.95
N ILE A 167 0.77 -0.68 3.88
CA ILE A 167 -0.64 -0.65 4.28
C ILE A 167 -1.22 0.66 3.76
N ILE A 168 -2.23 0.56 2.89
CA ILE A 168 -2.83 1.72 2.23
C ILE A 168 -4.28 1.83 2.62
N CYS A 169 -4.70 3.03 3.05
CA CYS A 169 -6.10 3.37 3.24
C CYS A 169 -6.59 4.25 2.08
N GLY A 170 -7.85 4.08 1.69
CA GLY A 170 -8.46 4.86 0.61
C GLY A 170 -9.87 4.42 0.28
N TRP A 171 -10.39 4.94 -0.85
CA TRP A 171 -11.68 4.55 -1.42
C TRP A 171 -11.56 3.53 -2.55
N SER A 172 -10.35 3.07 -2.84
CA SER A 172 -10.09 2.06 -3.85
C SER A 172 -9.06 1.04 -3.37
N SER A 173 -9.07 -0.13 -3.97
CA SER A 173 -8.11 -1.21 -3.69
C SER A 173 -6.88 -1.20 -4.63
N ASN A 174 -6.59 -0.09 -5.28
CA ASN A 174 -5.52 -0.01 -6.29
C ASN A 174 -4.10 -0.19 -5.72
N GLY A 175 -3.90 0.03 -4.43
CA GLY A 175 -2.62 -0.21 -3.77
C GLY A 175 -1.42 0.53 -4.38
N ILE A 176 -0.22 0.04 -4.12
CA ILE A 176 1.04 0.40 -4.80
C ILE A 176 1.07 -0.26 -6.17
N GLY A 177 0.68 -1.54 -6.23
CA GLY A 177 0.34 -2.30 -7.41
C GLY A 177 1.47 -3.14 -8.01
N LEU A 178 1.07 -4.14 -8.79
CA LEU A 178 1.95 -5.11 -9.44
C LEU A 178 3.05 -4.47 -10.30
N LYS A 179 2.74 -3.36 -11.01
CA LYS A 179 3.74 -2.65 -11.84
C LYS A 179 4.94 -2.10 -11.06
N ARG A 180 4.80 -1.97 -9.73
CA ARG A 180 5.88 -1.57 -8.81
C ARG A 180 6.41 -2.75 -8.00
N GLY A 181 5.99 -4.00 -8.34
CA GLY A 181 6.41 -5.23 -7.71
C GLY A 181 5.78 -5.53 -6.38
N PHE A 182 4.55 -5.12 -6.21
CA PHE A 182 3.81 -5.43 -5.00
C PHE A 182 2.76 -6.50 -5.25
N GLU A 183 2.67 -7.43 -4.32
CA GLU A 183 1.67 -8.48 -4.28
C GLU A 183 0.64 -8.14 -3.22
N MET A 184 -0.65 -8.24 -3.58
CA MET A 184 -1.77 -8.03 -2.66
C MET A 184 -1.87 -9.20 -1.68
N MET A 185 -1.76 -8.93 -0.38
CA MET A 185 -1.88 -9.94 0.69
C MET A 185 -3.25 -9.94 1.34
N GLU A 186 -3.77 -8.76 1.67
CA GLU A 186 -5.04 -8.63 2.38
C GLU A 186 -5.80 -7.38 1.92
N ILE A 187 -7.12 -7.49 1.83
CA ILE A 187 -8.04 -6.37 1.64
C ILE A 187 -9.04 -6.38 2.79
N LEU A 188 -9.16 -5.26 3.50
CA LEU A 188 -10.17 -5.04 4.50
C LEU A 188 -11.14 -3.95 4.01
N LEU A 189 -12.39 -4.33 3.83
CA LEU A 189 -13.48 -3.42 3.51
C LEU A 189 -14.13 -2.98 4.82
N VAL A 190 -14.12 -1.68 5.10
CA VAL A 190 -14.73 -1.10 6.30
C VAL A 190 -15.88 -0.20 5.89
N PRO A 191 -17.10 -0.75 5.73
CA PRO A 191 -18.28 0.06 5.47
C PRO A 191 -18.64 0.88 6.71
N HIS A 192 -18.99 2.15 6.45
CA HIS A 192 -19.37 3.10 7.50
C HIS A 192 -20.88 3.37 7.55
N GLY A 193 -21.60 2.95 6.51
CA GLY A 193 -23.04 3.15 6.38
C GLY A 193 -23.46 4.59 6.10
N GLY A 194 -24.74 4.78 5.89
CA GLY A 194 -25.32 6.08 5.58
C GLY A 194 -24.76 6.69 4.31
N SER A 195 -24.44 7.99 4.36
CA SER A 195 -23.87 8.76 3.25
C SER A 195 -22.32 8.81 3.25
N LYS A 196 -21.67 7.97 4.05
CA LYS A 196 -20.22 7.93 4.16
C LYS A 196 -19.62 6.91 3.20
N ASN A 197 -18.54 7.27 2.53
CA ASN A 197 -17.78 6.31 1.74
C ASN A 197 -17.12 5.27 2.65
N ASP A 198 -17.05 4.05 2.18
CA ASP A 198 -16.33 2.98 2.85
C ASP A 198 -14.81 3.28 2.85
N THR A 199 -14.13 2.84 3.89
CA THR A 199 -12.66 2.79 3.88
C THR A 199 -12.20 1.42 3.40
N ILE A 200 -11.36 1.39 2.38
CA ILE A 200 -10.72 0.18 1.87
C ILE A 200 -9.26 0.21 2.32
N VAL A 201 -8.85 -0.80 3.06
CA VAL A 201 -7.45 -0.97 3.47
C VAL A 201 -6.85 -2.12 2.70
N THR A 202 -5.74 -1.87 2.02
CA THR A 202 -4.97 -2.90 1.32
C THR A 202 -3.65 -3.12 2.03
N VAL A 203 -3.24 -4.37 2.14
CA VAL A 203 -1.92 -4.78 2.61
C VAL A 203 -1.20 -5.41 1.44
N GLU A 204 -0.09 -4.84 1.04
CA GLU A 204 0.73 -5.31 -0.06
C GLU A 204 2.15 -5.58 0.42
N ARG A 205 2.79 -6.59 -0.15
CA ARG A 205 4.18 -6.94 0.08
C ARG A 205 5.02 -6.64 -1.14
N LYS A 206 6.17 -6.00 -0.96
CA LYS A 206 7.17 -5.81 -2.01
C LYS A 206 7.82 -7.16 -2.34
N SER A 207 7.71 -7.64 -3.59
CA SER A 207 8.35 -8.88 -4.04
C SER A 207 9.88 -8.77 -3.95
N GLN A 208 10.55 -9.90 -3.70
CA GLN A 208 12.02 -9.94 -3.62
C GLN A 208 12.71 -9.69 -4.96
N THR A 209 12.02 -9.94 -6.06
CA THR A 209 12.63 -9.90 -7.40
C THR A 209 11.74 -9.14 -8.35
N PHE A 210 12.19 -7.96 -8.80
CA PHE A 210 11.79 -7.42 -10.08
C PHE A 210 12.64 -8.07 -11.15
N LEU A 211 12.05 -8.96 -11.92
CA LEU A 211 12.57 -9.31 -13.23
C LEU A 211 11.84 -8.44 -14.24
N PHE A 212 12.49 -7.36 -14.66
CA PHE A 212 12.15 -6.64 -15.87
C PHE A 212 12.71 -7.39 -17.08
#